data_5a737fe0054ae8aaaf735ca00787fb96
#
_entry.id   5a737fe0054ae8aaaf735ca00787fb96
#
_cell.length_a   1.000
_cell.length_b   1.000
_cell.length_c   1.000
_cell.angle_alpha   90.00
_cell.angle_beta   90.00
_cell.angle_gamma   90.00
#
_symmetry.space_group_name_H-M   'P 1'
#
loop_
_entity.id
_entity.type
_entity.pdbx_description
1 polymer ?
#
loop_
_entity_poly.entity_id
_entity_poly.type
_entity_poly.pdbx_seq_one_letter_code
_entity_poly.pdbx_strand_id
1 'polypeptide(L)'
;MAEVLKKTALPFLDAIPCSVAMAGFEPEVAGADPNERANILKERLTQPESSRYDYIILDCPPSLGFITLNALVAANSVLIPVQCEFFALEGLGQLVKTMERVRQRWNPGLKIEGILPTMYDKRNKLSTSVLEELKKHFPDEVFSCVIPRNVTLGEAPSHGKPAVLYDVLSKGAQSYMTLAKEILAYG
;
A
#
# COMPACT_ATOMS: atom_id res chain seq x y z
N MET A 1 14.77 -13.02 8.75
CA MET A 1 14.21 -12.55 7.44
C MET A 1 14.68 -13.44 6.28
N ALA A 2 15.95 -13.80 6.19
CA ALA A 2 16.49 -14.60 5.07
C ALA A 2 15.75 -15.93 4.79
N GLU A 3 15.27 -16.63 5.81
CA GLU A 3 14.60 -17.93 5.67
C GLU A 3 13.24 -17.87 4.97
N VAL A 4 12.54 -16.73 5.04
CA VAL A 4 11.19 -16.56 4.47
C VAL A 4 11.20 -15.82 3.14
N LEU A 5 12.35 -15.25 2.77
CA LEU A 5 12.53 -14.49 1.55
C LEU A 5 12.53 -15.41 0.32
N LYS A 6 11.70 -15.11 -0.67
CA LYS A 6 11.62 -15.84 -1.93
C LYS A 6 12.11 -14.97 -3.08
N LYS A 7 12.98 -15.55 -3.91
CA LYS A 7 13.36 -14.92 -5.17
C LYS A 7 12.19 -14.99 -6.16
N THR A 8 11.94 -13.88 -6.84
CA THR A 8 10.95 -13.85 -7.93
C THR A 8 11.62 -14.04 -9.29
N ALA A 9 10.82 -14.08 -10.34
CA ALA A 9 11.32 -14.08 -11.72
C ALA A 9 12.00 -12.75 -12.12
N LEU A 10 11.80 -11.69 -11.35
CA LEU A 10 12.45 -10.39 -11.56
C LEU A 10 13.72 -10.31 -10.72
N PRO A 11 14.88 -9.98 -11.31
CA PRO A 11 16.20 -10.08 -10.63
C PRO A 11 16.35 -9.11 -9.45
N PHE A 12 15.56 -8.04 -9.38
CA PHE A 12 15.62 -7.02 -8.32
C PHE A 12 14.38 -7.02 -7.42
N LEU A 13 13.53 -8.03 -7.51
CA LEU A 13 12.35 -8.17 -6.69
C LEU A 13 12.39 -9.47 -5.90
N ASP A 14 12.43 -9.34 -4.60
CA ASP A 14 12.23 -10.43 -3.67
C ASP A 14 10.85 -10.30 -3.02
N ALA A 15 10.27 -11.41 -2.57
CA ALA A 15 8.96 -11.41 -1.92
C ALA A 15 8.97 -12.22 -0.63
N ILE A 16 8.24 -11.75 0.36
CA ILE A 16 7.90 -12.51 1.56
C ILE A 16 6.40 -12.81 1.47
N PRO A 17 6.02 -14.05 1.12
CA PRO A 17 4.61 -14.39 1.02
C PRO A 17 3.97 -14.48 2.40
N CYS A 18 2.76 -13.95 2.52
CA CYS A 18 1.92 -14.16 3.69
C CYS A 18 1.19 -15.51 3.59
N SER A 19 0.91 -16.13 4.71
CA SER A 19 0.11 -17.36 4.78
C SER A 19 -1.13 -17.15 5.65
N VAL A 20 -2.08 -18.07 5.56
CA VAL A 20 -3.28 -18.10 6.42
C VAL A 20 -2.92 -18.15 7.91
N ALA A 21 -1.74 -18.67 8.25
CA ALA A 21 -1.24 -18.69 9.63
C ALA A 21 -1.08 -17.29 10.26
N MET A 22 -0.91 -16.23 9.43
CA MET A 22 -0.89 -14.86 9.94
C MET A 22 -2.19 -14.43 10.64
N ALA A 23 -3.31 -15.06 10.33
CA ALA A 23 -4.59 -14.80 11.03
C ALA A 23 -4.55 -15.26 12.50
N GLY A 24 -3.72 -16.26 12.84
CA GLY A 24 -3.50 -16.75 14.19
C GLY A 24 -2.46 -15.97 14.99
N PHE A 25 -1.72 -15.09 14.35
CA PHE A 25 -0.60 -14.39 14.99
C PHE A 25 -1.06 -13.37 16.06
N GLU A 26 -2.16 -12.68 15.84
CA GLU A 26 -2.67 -11.69 16.81
C GLU A 26 -3.03 -12.34 18.17
N PRO A 27 -3.74 -13.48 18.24
CA PRO A 27 -3.95 -14.22 19.49
C PRO A 27 -2.65 -14.66 20.16
N GLU A 28 -1.64 -15.10 19.41
CA GLU A 28 -0.36 -15.55 19.96
C GLU A 28 0.37 -14.47 20.75
N VAL A 29 0.28 -13.23 20.28
CA VAL A 29 0.94 -12.08 20.91
C VAL A 29 0.01 -11.27 21.83
N ALA A 30 -1.22 -11.73 22.05
CA ALA A 30 -2.23 -10.99 22.82
C ALA A 30 -1.80 -10.68 24.28
N GLY A 31 -0.98 -11.53 24.88
CA GLY A 31 -0.45 -11.35 26.24
C GLY A 31 0.78 -10.45 26.38
N ALA A 32 1.40 -10.05 25.28
CA ALA A 32 2.57 -9.19 25.31
C ALA A 32 2.20 -7.70 25.52
N ASP A 33 3.18 -6.89 25.94
CA ASP A 33 3.00 -5.45 26.11
C ASP A 33 2.51 -4.79 24.79
N PRO A 34 1.52 -3.87 24.84
CA PRO A 34 0.99 -3.24 23.64
C PRO A 34 2.03 -2.51 22.78
N ASN A 35 3.09 -1.95 23.37
CA ASN A 35 4.15 -1.29 22.61
C ASN A 35 5.06 -2.32 21.95
N GLU A 36 5.44 -3.40 22.65
CA GLU A 36 6.20 -4.51 22.06
C GLU A 36 5.44 -5.10 20.87
N ARG A 37 4.16 -5.40 21.04
CA ARG A 37 3.30 -5.93 19.97
C ARG A 37 3.26 -5.02 18.74
N ALA A 38 3.15 -3.71 18.94
CA ALA A 38 3.06 -2.76 17.83
C ALA A 38 4.37 -2.61 17.06
N ASN A 39 5.52 -2.92 17.67
CA ASN A 39 6.85 -2.76 17.08
C ASN A 39 7.45 -4.03 16.47
N ILE A 40 6.78 -5.18 16.53
CA ILE A 40 7.31 -6.47 16.06
C ILE A 40 7.84 -6.39 14.62
N LEU A 41 7.05 -5.85 13.69
CA LEU A 41 7.46 -5.74 12.30
C LEU A 41 8.61 -4.73 12.12
N LYS A 42 8.54 -3.60 12.81
CA LYS A 42 9.59 -2.56 12.76
C LYS A 42 10.95 -3.13 13.17
N GLU A 43 11.01 -3.87 14.26
CA GLU A 43 12.24 -4.52 14.75
C GLU A 43 12.78 -5.55 13.74
N ARG A 44 11.90 -6.25 13.03
CA ARG A 44 12.32 -7.20 11.98
C ARG A 44 12.85 -6.49 10.73
N LEU A 45 12.28 -5.34 10.38
CA LEU A 45 12.70 -4.56 9.20
C LEU A 45 13.95 -3.71 9.45
N THR A 46 14.37 -3.48 10.68
CA THR A 46 15.64 -2.81 11.02
C THR A 46 16.87 -3.73 10.97
N GLN A 47 16.70 -5.01 10.63
CA GLN A 47 17.81 -5.94 10.48
C GLN A 47 18.70 -5.58 9.27
N PRO A 48 20.03 -5.88 9.32
CA PRO A 48 20.96 -5.51 8.24
C PRO A 48 20.57 -6.00 6.84
N GLU A 49 19.86 -7.13 6.76
CA GLU A 49 19.40 -7.68 5.48
C GLU A 49 18.41 -6.78 4.75
N SER A 50 17.72 -5.90 5.47
CA SER A 50 16.77 -4.96 4.88
C SER A 50 17.46 -3.80 4.16
N SER A 51 18.67 -3.42 4.56
CA SER A 51 19.42 -2.27 4.01
C SER A 51 19.88 -2.46 2.56
N ARG A 52 19.75 -3.67 2.01
CA ARG A 52 20.07 -3.94 0.60
C ARG A 52 18.94 -3.60 -0.37
N TYR A 53 17.77 -3.21 0.15
CA TYR A 53 16.62 -2.84 -0.67
C TYR A 53 16.42 -1.33 -0.64
N ASP A 54 16.20 -0.74 -1.82
CA ASP A 54 15.84 0.67 -1.95
C ASP A 54 14.42 0.93 -1.45
N TYR A 55 13.52 -0.06 -1.67
CA TYR A 55 12.12 -0.01 -1.23
C TYR A 55 11.69 -1.33 -0.60
N ILE A 56 10.91 -1.24 0.47
CA ILE A 56 10.19 -2.35 1.09
C ILE A 56 8.71 -2.00 1.07
N ILE A 57 7.93 -2.74 0.28
CA ILE A 57 6.50 -2.51 0.12
C ILE A 57 5.73 -3.50 0.99
N LEU A 58 4.90 -3.00 1.88
CA LEU A 58 4.03 -3.77 2.76
C LEU A 58 2.61 -3.77 2.20
N ASP A 59 2.20 -4.88 1.57
CA ASP A 59 0.81 -5.07 1.13
C ASP A 59 -0.07 -5.43 2.32
N CYS A 60 -1.00 -4.56 2.67
CA CYS A 60 -1.80 -4.66 3.88
C CYS A 60 -3.24 -5.10 3.56
N PRO A 61 -3.87 -5.90 4.44
CA PRO A 61 -5.29 -6.22 4.32
C PRO A 61 -6.15 -4.95 4.48
N PRO A 62 -7.38 -4.92 3.96
CA PRO A 62 -8.26 -3.75 4.04
C PRO A 62 -8.78 -3.43 5.45
N SER A 63 -8.47 -4.27 6.42
CA SER A 63 -8.83 -4.05 7.82
C SER A 63 -7.80 -3.20 8.55
N LEU A 64 -8.23 -2.33 9.47
CA LEU A 64 -7.37 -1.56 10.36
C LEU A 64 -7.02 -2.36 11.64
N GLY A 65 -6.73 -3.66 11.46
CA GLY A 65 -6.38 -4.59 12.54
C GLY A 65 -4.89 -4.54 12.92
N PHE A 66 -4.49 -5.52 13.70
CA PHE A 66 -3.16 -5.64 14.27
C PHE A 66 -2.03 -5.67 13.22
N ILE A 67 -2.23 -6.38 12.10
CA ILE A 67 -1.24 -6.47 11.01
C ILE A 67 -1.02 -5.10 10.38
N THR A 68 -2.10 -4.39 10.05
CA THR A 68 -2.04 -3.04 9.49
C THR A 68 -1.41 -2.05 10.46
N LEU A 69 -1.71 -2.16 11.78
CA LEU A 69 -1.05 -1.35 12.80
C LEU A 69 0.47 -1.56 12.78
N ASN A 70 0.95 -2.80 12.77
CA ASN A 70 2.38 -3.10 12.69
C ASN A 70 3.03 -2.53 11.42
N ALA A 71 2.35 -2.60 10.28
CA ALA A 71 2.83 -2.02 9.03
C ALA A 71 2.94 -0.49 9.13
N LEU A 72 1.95 0.20 9.68
CA LEU A 72 1.98 1.65 9.88
C LEU A 72 3.06 2.10 10.88
N VAL A 73 3.32 1.30 11.92
CA VAL A 73 4.38 1.58 12.90
C VAL A 73 5.77 1.40 12.27
N ALA A 74 5.92 0.46 11.35
CA ALA A 74 7.20 0.14 10.69
C ALA A 74 7.49 1.03 9.48
N ALA A 75 6.46 1.55 8.81
CA ALA A 75 6.59 2.27 7.54
C ALA A 75 7.17 3.69 7.70
N ASN A 76 7.86 4.18 6.68
CA ASN A 76 8.24 5.57 6.54
C ASN A 76 7.07 6.40 5.99
N SER A 77 6.34 5.84 5.03
CA SER A 77 5.22 6.49 4.35
C SER A 77 4.12 5.49 3.97
N VAL A 78 2.94 5.99 3.64
CA VAL A 78 1.79 5.21 3.23
C VAL A 78 1.28 5.72 1.90
N LEU A 79 1.32 4.87 0.87
CA LEU A 79 0.59 5.08 -0.37
C LEU A 79 -0.84 4.54 -0.20
N ILE A 80 -1.84 5.37 -0.45
CA ILE A 80 -3.24 5.07 -0.18
C ILE A 80 -4.02 4.90 -1.49
N PRO A 81 -4.27 3.67 -1.97
CA PRO A 81 -5.15 3.47 -3.12
C PRO A 81 -6.60 3.77 -2.72
N VAL A 82 -7.27 4.64 -3.48
CA VAL A 82 -8.66 5.03 -3.26
C VAL A 82 -9.47 4.73 -4.51
N GLN A 83 -10.44 3.84 -4.41
CA GLN A 83 -11.36 3.60 -5.52
C GLN A 83 -12.23 4.84 -5.73
N CYS A 84 -12.43 5.26 -6.99
CA CYS A 84 -13.28 6.41 -7.32
C CYS A 84 -14.77 6.03 -7.25
N GLU A 85 -15.23 5.62 -6.05
CA GLU A 85 -16.59 5.17 -5.72
C GLU A 85 -17.12 5.87 -4.46
N PHE A 86 -18.44 5.78 -4.20
CA PHE A 86 -19.15 6.61 -3.23
C PHE A 86 -18.59 6.58 -1.79
N PHE A 87 -18.23 5.41 -1.27
CA PHE A 87 -17.76 5.27 0.12
C PHE A 87 -16.25 5.50 0.29
N ALA A 88 -15.54 5.86 -0.76
CA ALA A 88 -14.09 5.98 -0.75
C ALA A 88 -13.56 7.04 0.22
N LEU A 89 -14.22 8.19 0.29
CA LEU A 89 -13.82 9.30 1.16
C LEU A 89 -14.01 8.99 2.64
N GLU A 90 -15.04 8.23 2.98
CA GLU A 90 -15.29 7.80 4.37
C GLU A 90 -14.17 6.87 4.85
N GLY A 91 -13.82 5.86 4.05
CA GLY A 91 -12.73 4.94 4.35
C GLY A 91 -11.38 5.66 4.48
N LEU A 92 -11.11 6.62 3.59
CA LEU A 92 -9.91 7.46 3.66
C LEU A 92 -9.85 8.26 4.97
N GLY A 93 -10.96 8.87 5.38
CA GLY A 93 -11.04 9.61 6.64
C GLY A 93 -10.78 8.75 7.88
N GLN A 94 -11.24 7.49 7.88
CA GLN A 94 -10.96 6.54 8.97
C GLN A 94 -9.48 6.14 9.00
N LEU A 95 -8.85 5.91 7.84
CA LEU A 95 -7.43 5.60 7.76
C LEU A 95 -6.57 6.77 8.24
N VAL A 96 -6.85 8.00 7.81
CA VAL A 96 -6.13 9.21 8.24
C VAL A 96 -6.18 9.37 9.77
N LYS A 97 -7.36 9.20 10.39
CA LYS A 97 -7.49 9.21 11.86
C LYS A 97 -6.66 8.12 12.54
N THR A 98 -6.58 6.95 11.93
CA THR A 98 -5.74 5.86 12.46
C THR A 98 -4.25 6.20 12.34
N MET A 99 -3.82 6.77 11.21
CA MET A 99 -2.44 7.25 11.03
C MET A 99 -2.07 8.33 12.06
N GLU A 100 -2.97 9.26 12.37
CA GLU A 100 -2.75 10.26 13.41
C GLU A 100 -2.50 9.64 14.79
N ARG A 101 -3.28 8.61 15.18
CA ARG A 101 -3.05 7.85 16.42
C ARG A 101 -1.71 7.14 16.41
N VAL A 102 -1.32 6.55 15.29
CA VAL A 102 0.01 5.91 15.13
C VAL A 102 1.13 6.92 15.26
N ARG A 103 1.02 8.10 14.63
CA ARG A 103 1.99 9.20 14.76
C ARG A 103 2.17 9.64 16.20
N GLN A 104 1.08 9.79 16.93
CA GLN A 104 1.12 10.25 18.32
C GLN A 104 1.77 9.25 19.27
N ARG A 105 1.69 7.96 19.01
CA ARG A 105 2.09 6.93 19.97
C ARG A 105 3.33 6.15 19.58
N TRP A 106 3.52 5.81 18.31
CA TRP A 106 4.55 4.85 17.90
C TRP A 106 5.47 5.32 16.78
N ASN A 107 4.95 6.09 15.82
CA ASN A 107 5.69 6.49 14.62
C ASN A 107 5.44 7.95 14.23
N PRO A 108 6.06 8.92 14.94
CA PRO A 108 5.89 10.35 14.64
C PRO A 108 6.30 10.75 13.23
N GLY A 109 7.19 9.97 12.60
CA GLY A 109 7.70 10.24 11.26
C GLY A 109 6.82 9.70 10.12
N LEU A 110 5.71 9.00 10.41
CA LEU A 110 4.86 8.43 9.37
C LEU A 110 4.24 9.51 8.48
N LYS A 111 4.45 9.41 7.18
CA LYS A 111 3.93 10.37 6.17
C LYS A 111 2.87 9.72 5.28
N ILE A 112 2.08 10.53 4.59
CA ILE A 112 1.34 10.10 3.41
C ILE A 112 2.31 10.25 2.23
N GLU A 113 2.61 9.16 1.53
CA GLU A 113 3.39 9.16 0.29
C GLU A 113 2.58 9.77 -0.84
N GLY A 114 1.32 9.40 -0.87
CA GLY A 114 0.34 9.95 -1.78
C GLY A 114 -0.95 9.13 -1.79
N ILE A 115 -2.01 9.76 -2.27
CA ILE A 115 -3.32 9.17 -2.49
C ILE A 115 -3.45 8.85 -3.97
N LEU A 116 -3.63 7.56 -4.29
CA LEU A 116 -3.71 7.06 -5.65
C LEU A 116 -5.18 6.80 -6.04
N PRO A 117 -5.78 7.62 -6.90
CA PRO A 117 -7.11 7.32 -7.43
C PRO A 117 -7.06 6.08 -8.31
N THR A 118 -7.90 5.08 -8.00
CA THR A 118 -7.96 3.80 -8.71
C THR A 118 -9.36 3.52 -9.23
N MET A 119 -9.49 2.52 -10.12
CA MET A 119 -10.76 2.13 -10.75
C MET A 119 -11.49 3.30 -11.41
N TYR A 120 -10.72 4.31 -11.84
CA TYR A 120 -11.27 5.51 -12.45
C TYR A 120 -11.89 5.22 -13.83
N ASP A 121 -13.12 5.70 -14.04
CA ASP A 121 -13.76 5.69 -15.35
C ASP A 121 -14.25 7.12 -15.68
N LYS A 122 -13.59 7.76 -16.64
CA LYS A 122 -13.91 9.12 -17.09
C LYS A 122 -15.34 9.31 -17.61
N ARG A 123 -16.02 8.22 -17.98
CA ARG A 123 -17.43 8.25 -18.44
C ARG A 123 -18.40 8.28 -17.28
N ASN A 124 -17.93 7.95 -16.07
CA ASN A 124 -18.73 7.92 -14.86
C ASN A 124 -18.58 9.24 -14.11
N LYS A 125 -19.67 10.02 -14.02
CA LYS A 125 -19.70 11.29 -13.29
C LYS A 125 -19.30 11.15 -11.84
N LEU A 126 -19.70 10.06 -11.18
CA LEU A 126 -19.32 9.80 -9.79
C LEU A 126 -17.81 9.67 -9.63
N SER A 127 -17.14 8.94 -10.53
CA SER A 127 -15.67 8.81 -10.49
C SER A 127 -14.98 10.17 -10.61
N THR A 128 -15.49 11.04 -11.47
CA THR A 128 -14.97 12.40 -11.64
C THR A 128 -15.19 13.24 -10.39
N SER A 129 -16.39 13.23 -9.82
CA SER A 129 -16.71 13.97 -8.58
C SER A 129 -15.87 13.50 -7.39
N VAL A 130 -15.64 12.19 -7.24
CA VAL A 130 -14.77 11.65 -6.17
C VAL A 130 -13.34 12.14 -6.35
N LEU A 131 -12.80 12.12 -7.58
CA LEU A 131 -11.46 12.63 -7.87
C LEU A 131 -11.33 14.13 -7.56
N GLU A 132 -12.35 14.93 -7.89
CA GLU A 132 -12.37 16.36 -7.58
C GLU A 132 -12.39 16.62 -6.07
N GLU A 133 -13.22 15.88 -5.32
CA GLU A 133 -13.26 15.98 -3.86
C GLU A 133 -11.94 15.52 -3.20
N LEU A 134 -11.30 14.48 -3.71
CA LEU A 134 -9.95 14.07 -3.25
C LEU A 134 -8.96 15.23 -3.41
N LYS A 135 -8.87 15.82 -4.60
CA LYS A 135 -7.97 16.95 -4.91
C LYS A 135 -8.27 18.19 -4.10
N LYS A 136 -9.54 18.43 -3.76
CA LYS A 136 -9.95 19.56 -2.92
C LYS A 136 -9.54 19.41 -1.46
N HIS A 137 -9.62 18.18 -0.90
CA HIS A 137 -9.32 17.92 0.50
C HIS A 137 -7.84 17.58 0.73
N PHE A 138 -7.16 17.09 -0.28
CA PHE A 138 -5.77 16.62 -0.24
C PHE A 138 -4.99 17.14 -1.47
N PRO A 139 -4.87 18.47 -1.61
CA PRO A 139 -4.35 19.11 -2.84
C PRO A 139 -2.90 18.69 -3.14
N ASP A 140 -2.09 18.45 -2.12
CA ASP A 140 -0.67 18.16 -2.25
C ASP A 140 -0.36 16.65 -2.19
N GLU A 141 -1.33 15.83 -1.77
CA GLU A 141 -1.12 14.40 -1.56
C GLU A 141 -1.69 13.52 -2.67
N VAL A 142 -2.59 14.03 -3.53
CA VAL A 142 -3.18 13.23 -4.62
C VAL A 142 -2.22 13.12 -5.79
N PHE A 143 -1.82 11.89 -6.13
CA PHE A 143 -1.00 11.65 -7.31
C PHE A 143 -1.63 12.21 -8.58
N SER A 144 -0.78 12.71 -9.48
CA SER A 144 -1.23 13.16 -10.82
C SER A 144 -1.70 11.97 -11.65
N CYS A 145 -1.07 10.81 -11.43
CA CYS A 145 -1.44 9.55 -12.03
C CYS A 145 -2.76 9.01 -11.47
N VAL A 146 -3.62 8.49 -12.34
CA VAL A 146 -4.82 7.72 -11.95
C VAL A 146 -4.78 6.33 -12.57
N ILE A 147 -5.22 5.31 -11.84
CA ILE A 147 -5.31 3.95 -12.36
C ILE A 147 -6.73 3.74 -12.91
N PRO A 148 -6.88 3.55 -14.22
CA PRO A 148 -8.19 3.35 -14.82
C PRO A 148 -8.75 1.98 -14.48
N ARG A 149 -10.07 1.83 -14.55
CA ARG A 149 -10.71 0.51 -14.62
C ARG A 149 -10.22 -0.18 -15.89
N ASN A 150 -9.56 -1.32 -15.72
CA ASN A 150 -8.90 -2.02 -16.83
C ASN A 150 -8.97 -3.54 -16.61
N VAL A 151 -9.45 -4.28 -17.62
CA VAL A 151 -9.65 -5.72 -17.56
C VAL A 151 -8.32 -6.47 -17.39
N THR A 152 -7.27 -6.02 -18.05
CA THR A 152 -5.93 -6.62 -18.01
C THR A 152 -5.38 -6.68 -16.57
N LEU A 153 -5.67 -5.68 -15.73
CA LEU A 153 -5.26 -5.67 -14.31
C LEU A 153 -5.94 -6.78 -13.51
N GLY A 154 -7.18 -7.13 -13.88
CA GLY A 154 -7.91 -8.25 -13.27
C GLY A 154 -7.49 -9.63 -13.80
N GLU A 155 -7.04 -9.70 -15.04
CA GLU A 155 -6.65 -10.96 -15.69
C GLU A 155 -5.22 -11.40 -15.33
N ALA A 156 -4.28 -10.46 -15.23
CA ALA A 156 -2.86 -10.75 -14.99
C ALA A 156 -2.60 -11.67 -13.78
N PRO A 157 -3.28 -11.52 -12.61
CA PRO A 157 -3.11 -12.42 -11.48
C PRO A 157 -3.51 -13.86 -11.76
N SER A 158 -4.54 -14.11 -12.60
CA SER A 158 -4.95 -15.47 -12.97
C SER A 158 -3.89 -16.21 -13.81
N HIS A 159 -2.97 -15.46 -14.41
CA HIS A 159 -1.81 -15.98 -15.13
C HIS A 159 -0.52 -15.99 -14.27
N GLY A 160 -0.60 -15.65 -12.99
CA GLY A 160 0.54 -15.57 -12.09
C GLY A 160 1.59 -14.54 -12.51
N LYS A 161 1.19 -13.49 -13.24
CA LYS A 161 2.08 -12.45 -13.76
C LYS A 161 1.67 -11.07 -13.28
N PRO A 162 2.63 -10.18 -12.97
CA PRO A 162 2.32 -8.77 -12.80
C PRO A 162 1.84 -8.18 -14.13
N ALA A 163 0.94 -7.20 -14.08
CA ALA A 163 0.33 -6.60 -15.27
C ALA A 163 1.36 -6.08 -16.29
N VAL A 164 2.47 -5.54 -15.81
CA VAL A 164 3.58 -5.04 -16.67
C VAL A 164 4.32 -6.14 -17.44
N LEU A 165 4.25 -7.41 -16.98
CA LEU A 165 4.79 -8.58 -17.69
C LEU A 165 3.71 -9.34 -18.46
N TYR A 166 2.44 -9.12 -18.13
CA TYR A 166 1.32 -9.75 -18.82
C TYR A 166 0.98 -9.00 -20.11
N ASP A 167 0.75 -7.70 -20.00
CA ASP A 167 0.51 -6.82 -21.15
C ASP A 167 1.02 -5.39 -20.84
N VAL A 168 2.28 -5.13 -21.22
CA VAL A 168 2.95 -3.83 -21.00
C VAL A 168 2.26 -2.67 -21.73
N LEU A 169 1.51 -2.94 -22.80
CA LEU A 169 0.82 -1.91 -23.61
C LEU A 169 -0.55 -1.59 -23.06
N SER A 170 -1.08 -2.36 -22.12
CA SER A 170 -2.37 -2.07 -21.50
C SER A 170 -2.35 -0.73 -20.77
N LYS A 171 -3.48 -0.03 -20.78
CA LYS A 171 -3.61 1.25 -20.06
C LYS A 171 -3.33 1.12 -18.56
N GLY A 172 -3.72 -0.02 -17.98
CA GLY A 172 -3.44 -0.32 -16.57
C GLY A 172 -1.95 -0.42 -16.28
N ALA A 173 -1.21 -1.23 -17.06
CA ALA A 173 0.24 -1.37 -16.90
C ALA A 173 0.98 -0.03 -17.10
N GLN A 174 0.61 0.73 -18.14
CA GLN A 174 1.19 2.05 -18.41
C GLN A 174 0.92 3.05 -17.28
N SER A 175 -0.27 3.01 -16.65
CA SER A 175 -0.57 3.88 -15.50
C SER A 175 0.29 3.51 -14.29
N TYR A 176 0.51 2.23 -14.00
CA TYR A 176 1.42 1.82 -12.92
C TYR A 176 2.88 2.18 -13.21
N MET A 177 3.31 2.12 -14.46
CA MET A 177 4.65 2.62 -14.85
C MET A 177 4.78 4.13 -14.66
N THR A 178 3.71 4.88 -14.90
CA THR A 178 3.67 6.33 -14.65
C THR A 178 3.71 6.62 -13.15
N LEU A 179 2.94 5.88 -12.34
CA LEU A 179 2.99 5.99 -10.88
C LEU A 179 4.40 5.74 -10.34
N ALA A 180 5.06 4.68 -10.82
CA ALA A 180 6.43 4.38 -10.39
C ALA A 180 7.41 5.53 -10.67
N LYS A 181 7.29 6.17 -11.84
CA LYS A 181 8.10 7.35 -12.16
C LYS A 181 7.77 8.54 -11.27
N GLU A 182 6.51 8.73 -10.94
CA GLU A 182 6.06 9.81 -10.05
C GLU A 182 6.62 9.61 -8.63
N ILE A 183 6.54 8.39 -8.08
CA ILE A 183 7.14 8.06 -6.77
C ILE A 183 8.66 8.31 -6.78
N LEU A 184 9.37 7.84 -7.81
CA LEU A 184 10.83 8.01 -7.91
C LEU A 184 11.26 9.47 -8.10
N ALA A 185 10.37 10.35 -8.52
CA ALA A 185 10.67 11.78 -8.69
C ALA A 185 10.49 12.58 -7.39
N TYR A 186 9.71 12.08 -6.44
CA TYR A 186 9.45 12.72 -5.14
C TYR A 186 10.27 12.14 -3.98
N GLY A 187 10.89 10.97 -4.14
CA GLY A 187 11.77 10.29 -3.19
C GLY A 187 13.24 10.62 -3.45
#